data_3a13e67c9b7ac9b41d0160da1dcb0144
#
_entry.id   3a13e67c9b7ac9b41d0160da1dcb0144
#
_cell.length_a   1.000
_cell.length_b   1.000
_cell.length_c   1.000
_cell.angle_alpha   90.00
_cell.angle_beta   90.00
_cell.angle_gamma   90.00
#
_symmetry.space_group_name_H-M   'P 1'
#
loop_
_entity.id
_entity.type
_entity.pdbx_description
1 polymer ?
#
loop_
_entity_poly.entity_id
_entity_poly.type
_entity_poly.pdbx_seq_one_letter_code
_entity_poly.pdbx_strand_id
1 'polypeptide(L)'
;MDANDFEGIRISIASPEKIRAWSYGEVKKAETINYRTLKPERDGLFCEKIFGPTKDFECSCGKYKRLRYKNIVCDKCGVEVTRAKVRRERMGHIELATPVSHIWFFKGVPSRMGLVLDMS
;
A
#
# COMPACT_ATOMS: atom_id res chain seq x y z
N MET A 1 5.03 -15.96 12.66
CA MET A 1 4.22 -16.56 13.75
C MET A 1 3.10 -17.37 13.15
N ASP A 2 2.96 -18.60 13.59
CA ASP A 2 1.88 -19.47 13.14
C ASP A 2 0.56 -19.07 13.79
N ALA A 3 -0.57 -19.26 13.08
CA ALA A 3 -1.89 -18.94 13.61
C ALA A 3 -2.23 -19.71 14.89
N ASN A 4 -1.63 -20.89 15.07
CA ASN A 4 -1.84 -21.72 16.27
C ASN A 4 -1.17 -21.15 17.53
N ASP A 5 -0.28 -20.17 17.36
CA ASP A 5 0.41 -19.52 18.48
C ASP A 5 -0.38 -18.37 19.07
N PHE A 6 -1.53 -18.00 18.49
CA PHE A 6 -2.36 -16.94 18.98
C PHE A 6 -3.31 -17.44 20.07
N GLU A 7 -3.35 -16.73 21.19
CA GLU A 7 -4.37 -16.95 22.21
C GLU A 7 -5.70 -16.28 21.87
N GLY A 8 -5.68 -15.33 20.94
CA GLY A 8 -6.86 -14.62 20.50
C GLY A 8 -6.52 -13.64 19.39
N ILE A 9 -7.56 -13.03 18.83
CA ILE A 9 -7.41 -12.02 17.78
C ILE A 9 -7.97 -10.69 18.29
N ARG A 10 -7.17 -9.63 18.20
CA ARG A 10 -7.59 -8.28 18.53
C ARG A 10 -7.76 -7.46 17.26
N ILE A 11 -8.94 -6.87 17.08
CA ILE A 11 -9.23 -5.98 15.95
C ILE A 11 -9.24 -4.54 16.47
N SER A 12 -8.44 -3.69 15.85
CA SER A 12 -8.35 -2.28 16.22
C SER A 12 -8.13 -1.41 14.99
N ILE A 13 -8.21 -0.10 15.19
CA ILE A 13 -7.97 0.87 14.12
C ILE A 13 -6.51 1.29 14.16
N ALA A 14 -5.84 1.22 12.98
CA ALA A 14 -4.45 1.65 12.88
C ALA A 14 -4.36 3.18 12.84
N SER A 15 -3.35 3.73 13.54
CA SER A 15 -3.06 5.15 13.49
C SER A 15 -2.44 5.52 12.12
N PRO A 16 -2.50 6.80 11.71
CA PRO A 16 -1.81 7.24 10.49
C PRO A 16 -0.32 6.92 10.49
N GLU A 17 0.34 7.07 11.64
CA GLU A 17 1.76 6.77 11.77
C GLU A 17 2.04 5.28 11.55
N LYS A 18 1.18 4.41 12.06
CA LYS A 18 1.29 2.97 11.88
C LYS A 18 1.12 2.58 10.40
N ILE A 19 0.15 3.18 9.74
CA ILE A 19 -0.11 2.95 8.32
C ILE A 19 1.10 3.38 7.49
N ARG A 20 1.69 4.53 7.78
CA ARG A 20 2.89 5.00 7.09
C ARG A 20 4.08 4.07 7.33
N ALA A 21 4.21 3.54 8.54
CA ALA A 21 5.28 2.60 8.86
C ALA A 21 5.17 1.28 8.08
N TRP A 22 3.96 0.81 7.82
CA TRP A 22 3.72 -0.40 7.02
C TRP A 22 3.85 -0.15 5.52
N SER A 23 3.68 1.08 5.08
CA SER A 23 3.59 1.43 3.67
C SER A 23 4.95 1.38 2.98
N TYR A 24 4.95 0.93 1.74
CA TYR A 24 6.12 0.98 0.86
C TYR A 24 6.16 2.25 0.01
N GLY A 25 5.15 3.08 0.09
CA GLY A 25 5.14 4.36 -0.61
C GLY A 25 3.76 4.98 -0.69
N GLU A 26 3.74 6.26 -1.08
CA GLU A 26 2.50 7.02 -1.23
C GLU A 26 1.95 6.89 -2.64
N VAL A 27 0.67 6.55 -2.74
CA VAL A 27 -0.06 6.55 -4.02
C VAL A 27 -0.54 7.96 -4.28
N LYS A 28 0.07 8.62 -5.25
CA LYS A 28 -0.20 10.04 -5.56
C LYS A 28 -1.18 10.25 -6.69
N LYS A 29 -1.42 9.23 -7.51
CA LYS A 29 -2.28 9.30 -8.69
C LYS A 29 -3.36 8.23 -8.63
N ALA A 30 -4.55 8.56 -9.13
CA ALA A 30 -5.65 7.60 -9.22
C ALA A 30 -5.50 6.61 -10.38
N GLU A 31 -4.51 6.79 -11.22
CA GLU A 31 -4.28 5.97 -12.38
C GLU A 31 -3.87 4.56 -12.01
N THR A 32 -4.26 3.57 -12.81
CA THR A 32 -3.93 2.16 -12.59
C THR A 32 -2.87 1.68 -13.58
N ILE A 33 -3.23 1.52 -14.83
CA ILE A 33 -2.31 1.06 -15.88
C ILE A 33 -2.39 2.00 -17.08
N ASN A 34 -1.32 2.01 -17.87
CA ASN A 34 -1.31 2.72 -19.15
C ASN A 34 -2.05 1.87 -20.19
N TYR A 35 -3.11 2.42 -20.81
CA TYR A 35 -3.93 1.67 -21.74
C TYR A 35 -3.20 1.26 -23.02
N ARG A 36 -2.09 1.92 -23.36
CA ARG A 36 -1.28 1.59 -24.54
C ARG A 36 -0.27 0.50 -24.25
N THR A 37 0.47 0.61 -23.14
CA THR A 37 1.54 -0.31 -22.80
C THR A 37 1.10 -1.42 -21.84
N LEU A 38 -0.07 -1.27 -21.23
CA LEU A 38 -0.61 -2.17 -20.20
C LEU A 38 0.29 -2.29 -18.96
N LYS A 39 1.22 -1.37 -18.80
CA LYS A 39 2.09 -1.33 -17.62
C LYS A 39 1.51 -0.44 -16.52
N PRO A 40 1.74 -0.77 -15.24
CA PRO A 40 1.29 0.09 -14.15
C PRO A 40 1.87 1.50 -14.25
N GLU A 41 1.02 2.47 -14.03
CA GLU A 41 1.44 3.87 -13.99
C GLU A 41 2.25 4.16 -12.73
N ARG A 42 3.32 4.95 -12.88
CA ARG A 42 4.16 5.34 -11.76
C ARG A 42 3.38 6.18 -10.75
N ASP A 43 3.56 5.90 -9.48
CA ASP A 43 2.87 6.54 -8.36
C ASP A 43 1.36 6.31 -8.33
N GLY A 44 0.85 5.42 -9.17
CA GLY A 44 -0.55 5.05 -9.23
C GLY A 44 -0.91 3.88 -8.32
N LEU A 45 -2.14 3.42 -8.45
CA LEU A 45 -2.68 2.36 -7.59
C LEU A 45 -2.03 0.99 -7.83
N PHE A 46 -1.35 0.80 -8.95
CA PHE A 46 -0.64 -0.45 -9.27
C PHE A 46 0.87 -0.26 -9.42
N CYS A 47 1.41 0.85 -8.95
CA CYS A 47 2.82 1.23 -9.14
C CYS A 47 3.78 0.10 -8.72
N GLU A 48 4.69 -0.27 -9.62
CA GLU A 48 5.68 -1.31 -9.33
C GLU A 48 6.72 -0.85 -8.31
N LYS A 49 7.03 0.44 -8.28
CA LYS A 49 7.96 0.99 -7.30
C LYS A 49 7.43 0.86 -5.86
N ILE A 50 6.14 1.03 -5.67
CA ILE A 50 5.49 0.92 -4.35
C ILE A 50 5.24 -0.54 -3.99
N PHE A 51 4.61 -1.30 -4.89
CA PHE A 51 4.09 -2.62 -4.57
C PHE A 51 4.97 -3.78 -5.03
N GLY A 52 5.93 -3.52 -5.91
CA GLY A 52 6.81 -4.53 -6.43
C GLY A 52 6.57 -4.85 -7.91
N PRO A 53 7.42 -5.70 -8.50
CA PRO A 53 7.36 -5.99 -9.93
C PRO A 53 6.14 -6.83 -10.29
N THR A 54 5.66 -6.68 -11.53
CA THR A 54 4.57 -7.49 -12.06
C THR A 54 5.03 -8.86 -12.54
N LYS A 55 6.32 -8.99 -12.82
CA LYS A 55 6.95 -10.25 -13.22
C LYS A 55 8.10 -10.58 -12.29
N ASP A 56 8.28 -11.87 -12.01
CA ASP A 56 9.33 -12.33 -11.12
C ASP A 56 10.70 -11.88 -11.59
N PHE A 57 11.43 -11.22 -10.69
CA PHE A 57 12.83 -10.80 -10.90
C PHE A 57 13.04 -9.89 -12.11
N GLU A 58 12.04 -9.05 -12.42
CA GLU A 58 12.15 -8.05 -13.47
C GLU A 58 11.76 -6.67 -12.95
N CYS A 59 12.59 -5.65 -13.20
CA CYS A 59 12.19 -4.28 -12.90
C CYS A 59 11.30 -3.71 -14.01
N SER A 60 10.71 -2.54 -13.78
CA SER A 60 9.76 -1.94 -14.72
C SER A 60 10.41 -1.51 -16.03
N CYS A 61 11.62 -0.92 -15.96
CA CYS A 61 12.32 -0.44 -17.15
C CYS A 61 13.06 -1.52 -17.93
N GLY A 62 13.20 -2.71 -17.35
CA GLY A 62 13.87 -3.84 -17.99
C GLY A 62 15.38 -3.89 -17.80
N LYS A 63 15.97 -2.97 -17.04
CA LYS A 63 17.41 -2.96 -16.78
C LYS A 63 17.88 -4.23 -16.05
N TYR A 64 17.10 -4.70 -15.09
CA TYR A 64 17.38 -5.91 -14.32
C TYR A 64 16.27 -6.92 -14.60
N LYS A 65 16.59 -8.06 -15.19
CA LYS A 65 15.62 -9.09 -15.57
C LYS A 65 15.97 -10.49 -15.11
N ARG A 66 17.03 -10.67 -14.32
CA ARG A 66 17.51 -12.01 -13.97
C ARG A 66 17.57 -12.19 -12.47
N LEU A 67 17.47 -13.47 -12.03
CA LEU A 67 17.56 -13.87 -10.64
C LEU A 67 18.85 -13.39 -9.95
N ARG A 68 19.95 -13.26 -10.69
CA ARG A 68 21.22 -12.78 -10.12
C ARG A 68 21.13 -11.38 -9.57
N TYR A 69 20.13 -10.59 -9.97
CA TYR A 69 19.88 -9.25 -9.47
C TYR A 69 18.87 -9.21 -8.33
N LYS A 70 18.56 -10.36 -7.74
CA LYS A 70 17.59 -10.50 -6.66
C LYS A 70 17.85 -9.49 -5.53
N ASN A 71 16.77 -8.86 -5.07
CA ASN A 71 16.75 -7.88 -3.98
C ASN A 71 17.49 -6.57 -4.28
N ILE A 72 17.88 -6.32 -5.53
CA ILE A 72 18.43 -5.04 -5.95
C ILE A 72 17.29 -4.10 -6.31
N VAL A 73 17.38 -2.86 -5.87
CA VAL A 73 16.43 -1.82 -6.29
C VAL A 73 16.99 -1.14 -7.53
N CYS A 74 16.22 -1.13 -8.61
CA CYS A 74 16.65 -0.52 -9.86
C CYS A 74 16.90 0.98 -9.66
N ASP A 75 18.08 1.44 -10.00
CA ASP A 75 18.47 2.85 -9.88
C ASP A 75 17.74 3.75 -10.88
N LYS A 76 17.16 3.17 -11.94
CA LYS A 76 16.46 3.92 -12.98
C LYS A 76 14.95 4.02 -12.71
N CYS A 77 14.29 2.91 -12.39
CA CYS A 77 12.83 2.90 -12.17
C CYS A 77 12.41 2.75 -10.70
N GLY A 78 13.35 2.41 -9.83
CA GLY A 78 13.06 2.26 -8.40
C GLY A 78 12.33 0.99 -8.00
N VAL A 79 12.15 0.05 -8.93
CA VAL A 79 11.47 -1.21 -8.67
C VAL A 79 12.46 -2.22 -8.09
N GLU A 80 12.08 -2.88 -6.98
CA GLU A 80 12.89 -3.94 -6.40
C GLU A 80 12.78 -5.21 -7.23
N VAL A 81 13.92 -5.83 -7.51
CA VAL A 81 13.96 -7.08 -8.29
C VAL A 81 13.67 -8.24 -7.34
N THR A 82 12.42 -8.68 -7.30
CA THR A 82 11.95 -9.74 -6.43
C THR A 82 10.76 -10.45 -7.08
N ARG A 83 10.13 -11.35 -6.35
CA ARG A 83 8.97 -12.09 -6.88
C ARG A 83 7.73 -11.21 -6.96
N ALA A 84 6.90 -11.43 -7.97
CA ALA A 84 5.67 -10.68 -8.17
C ALA A 84 4.65 -10.88 -7.05
N LYS A 85 4.73 -11.99 -6.30
CA LYS A 85 3.78 -12.26 -5.20
C LYS A 85 3.83 -11.23 -4.08
N VAL A 86 4.93 -10.47 -3.95
CA VAL A 86 5.04 -9.42 -2.93
C VAL A 86 3.99 -8.32 -3.14
N ARG A 87 3.44 -8.19 -4.35
CA ARG A 87 2.36 -7.24 -4.63
C ARG A 87 1.09 -7.53 -3.83
N ARG A 88 0.92 -8.77 -3.38
CA ARG A 88 -0.21 -9.17 -2.53
C ARG A 88 0.06 -8.94 -1.04
N GLU A 89 1.30 -8.70 -0.68
CA GLU A 89 1.74 -8.56 0.70
C GLU A 89 2.05 -7.12 1.10
N ARG A 90 2.53 -6.31 0.15
CA ARG A 90 2.96 -4.95 0.43
C ARG A 90 1.81 -3.97 0.51
N MET A 91 1.93 -3.07 1.46
CA MET A 91 0.97 -1.99 1.68
C MET A 91 1.49 -0.69 1.09
N GLY A 92 0.62 0.09 0.49
CA GLY A 92 0.87 1.48 0.16
C GLY A 92 -0.08 2.36 0.96
N HIS A 93 0.05 3.66 0.85
CA HIS A 93 -0.86 4.56 1.54
C HIS A 93 -1.25 5.74 0.65
N ILE A 94 -2.36 6.36 1.00
CA ILE A 94 -2.86 7.56 0.33
C ILE A 94 -2.93 8.65 1.39
N GLU A 95 -2.25 9.77 1.14
CA GLU A 95 -2.36 10.94 1.99
C GLU A 95 -3.64 11.69 1.63
N LEU A 96 -4.51 11.88 2.61
CA LEU A 96 -5.75 12.60 2.38
C LEU A 96 -5.49 14.11 2.40
N ALA A 97 -6.22 14.85 1.55
CA ALA A 97 -6.11 16.31 1.51
C ALA A 97 -6.58 16.95 2.82
N THR A 98 -7.57 16.33 3.46
CA THR A 98 -8.08 16.75 4.76
C THR A 98 -8.27 15.54 5.66
N PRO A 99 -8.13 15.70 6.98
CA PRO A 99 -8.39 14.58 7.89
C PRO A 99 -9.83 14.10 7.80
N VAL A 100 -10.01 12.78 7.81
CA VAL A 100 -11.33 12.14 7.78
C VAL A 100 -11.41 11.16 8.94
N SER A 101 -12.51 11.18 9.68
CA SER A 101 -12.71 10.26 10.78
C SER A 101 -13.16 8.89 10.29
N HIS A 102 -12.71 7.85 11.00
CA HIS A 102 -13.19 6.50 10.73
C HIS A 102 -14.68 6.40 11.09
N ILE A 103 -15.41 5.65 10.29
CA ILE A 103 -16.87 5.47 10.44
C ILE A 103 -17.27 4.96 11.83
N TRP A 104 -16.41 4.19 12.48
CA TRP A 104 -16.67 3.66 13.83
C TRP A 104 -16.85 4.76 14.87
N PHE A 105 -16.16 5.90 14.71
CA PHE A 105 -16.27 7.01 15.63
C PHE A 105 -17.45 7.92 15.36
N PHE A 106 -17.92 7.95 14.12
CA PHE A 106 -19.00 8.85 13.71
C PHE A 106 -20.37 8.17 13.68
N LYS A 107 -20.46 6.94 13.17
CA LYS A 107 -21.74 6.22 13.01
C LYS A 107 -22.08 5.26 14.15
N GLY A 108 -21.28 5.22 15.20
CA GLY A 108 -21.63 4.46 16.41
C GLY A 108 -22.89 5.03 17.07
N VAL A 109 -23.63 4.20 17.80
CA VAL A 109 -24.85 4.66 18.50
C VAL A 109 -24.63 4.55 20.01
N PRO A 110 -24.57 5.69 20.76
CA PRO A 110 -24.58 7.05 20.25
C PRO A 110 -23.24 7.42 19.60
N SER A 111 -23.27 8.32 18.63
CA SER A 111 -22.04 8.82 18.00
C SER A 111 -21.25 9.68 18.97
N ARG A 112 -20.08 9.19 19.38
CA ARG A 112 -19.22 9.92 20.32
C ARG A 112 -18.67 11.21 19.74
N MET A 113 -18.25 11.17 18.45
CA MET A 113 -17.79 12.37 17.76
C MET A 113 -18.91 13.38 17.54
N GLY A 114 -20.11 12.88 17.22
CA GLY A 114 -21.27 13.72 17.07
C GLY A 114 -21.62 14.47 18.35
N LEU A 115 -21.53 13.78 19.50
CA LEU A 115 -21.79 14.40 20.81
C LEU A 115 -20.74 15.46 21.14
N VAL A 116 -19.47 15.17 20.92
CA VAL A 116 -18.38 16.11 21.21
C VAL A 116 -18.43 17.34 20.32
N LEU A 117 -18.73 17.15 19.02
CA LEU A 117 -18.79 18.22 18.05
C LEU A 117 -20.18 18.85 17.90
N ASP A 118 -21.15 18.43 18.73
CA ASP A 118 -22.54 18.89 18.67
C ASP A 118 -23.18 18.69 17.30
N MET A 119 -22.88 17.56 16.69
CA MET A 119 -23.40 17.15 15.37
C MET A 119 -24.49 16.08 15.55
N SER A 120 -25.51 16.17 14.75
CA SER A 120 -26.58 15.17 14.76
C SER A 120 -26.29 14.00 13.84
#